data_c962fdb5dd554d2000579146cf5900da
#
_entry.id   c962fdb5dd554d2000579146cf5900da
#
_cell.length_a   1.000
_cell.length_b   1.000
_cell.length_c   1.000
_cell.angle_alpha   90.00
_cell.angle_beta   90.00
_cell.angle_gamma   90.00
#
_symmetry.space_group_name_H-M   'P 1'
#
loop_
_entity.id
_entity.type
_entity.pdbx_description
1 polymer ?
#
loop_
_entity_poly.entity_id
_entity_poly.type
_entity_poly.pdbx_seq_one_letter_code
_entity_poly.pdbx_strand_id
1 'polypeptide(L)'
;FKEARLGAADFMAMEGDFARYLEDVYSSNQILRNPLTDTCEILVVGAGFAGLLLWYKLSKAGFTDVRFCEKGGDVGGTWYWNRYPGIACDVESYSYMPLLEEMDYIPTMKFASGFEIYEYCQNMAERFGFYERCLFHTTVETTEWDEVAGRWTVKTDRGDAMRARHVVLANGILTTPRLARIDGMETFKGESFHTSRWDYRVDLKGKRVGIIGTGATAIQAVPELAKVAEELYVFQRTPSSVDVRYQRATTPEEIQEWSKTPGWARARRARLAKITSGRLALQGHDDFLAGRVDDFKERKTHSRKLA
;
A
#
# COMPACT_ATOMS: atom_id res chain seq x y z
N PHE A 1 10.87 -24.56 13.58
CA PHE A 1 10.08 -24.35 12.33
C PHE A 1 10.11 -22.90 11.87
N LYS A 2 10.08 -21.90 12.77
CA LYS A 2 10.25 -20.47 12.44
C LYS A 2 11.71 -20.12 12.13
N GLU A 3 12.66 -20.65 12.86
CA GLU A 3 14.10 -20.41 12.67
C GLU A 3 14.62 -21.03 11.38
N ALA A 4 14.13 -22.19 10.96
CA ALA A 4 14.46 -22.79 9.65
C ALA A 4 13.82 -22.01 8.47
N ARG A 5 12.76 -21.20 8.70
CA ARG A 5 12.20 -20.30 7.71
C ARG A 5 12.86 -18.91 7.69
N LEU A 6 13.56 -18.56 8.77
CA LEU A 6 14.34 -17.33 8.93
C LEU A 6 15.83 -17.52 8.67
N GLY A 7 16.26 -18.71 8.28
CA GLY A 7 17.58 -18.91 7.70
C GLY A 7 17.73 -17.89 6.59
N ALA A 8 18.76 -17.04 6.68
CA ALA A 8 19.03 -15.80 5.96
C ALA A 8 18.23 -15.76 4.65
N ALA A 9 17.09 -15.06 4.67
CA ALA A 9 16.19 -15.05 3.52
C ALA A 9 17.02 -14.51 2.37
N ASP A 10 17.37 -15.39 1.45
CA ASP A 10 18.22 -15.07 0.34
C ASP A 10 17.47 -14.15 -0.61
N PHE A 11 17.51 -12.86 -0.28
CA PHE A 11 17.08 -11.82 -1.18
C PHE A 11 18.28 -11.32 -1.98
N MET A 12 18.02 -10.99 -3.24
CA MET A 12 19.01 -10.31 -4.07
C MET A 12 19.27 -8.91 -3.52
N ALA A 13 20.53 -8.48 -3.51
CA ALA A 13 20.87 -7.08 -3.35
C ALA A 13 20.29 -6.28 -4.53
N MET A 14 19.64 -5.16 -4.23
CA MET A 14 19.02 -4.29 -5.26
C MET A 14 20.06 -3.29 -5.76
N GLU A 15 21.16 -3.81 -6.32
CA GLU A 15 22.35 -3.07 -6.81
C GLU A 15 22.67 -3.48 -8.24
N GLY A 16 23.47 -2.70 -8.95
CA GLY A 16 23.82 -2.98 -10.34
C GLY A 16 22.58 -3.12 -11.22
N ASP A 17 22.49 -4.16 -12.01
CA ASP A 17 21.37 -4.41 -12.93
C ASP A 17 20.01 -4.61 -12.19
N PHE A 18 20.05 -4.95 -10.91
CA PHE A 18 18.83 -5.11 -10.10
C PHE A 18 18.35 -3.80 -9.48
N ALA A 19 19.09 -2.70 -9.55
CA ALA A 19 18.65 -1.38 -9.08
C ALA A 19 17.39 -0.90 -9.83
N ARG A 20 17.20 -1.31 -11.09
CA ARG A 20 16.02 -0.98 -11.90
C ARG A 20 14.69 -1.38 -11.24
N TYR A 21 14.67 -2.39 -10.37
CA TYR A 21 13.47 -2.81 -9.66
C TYR A 21 13.05 -1.84 -8.52
N LEU A 22 13.91 -0.87 -8.20
CA LEU A 22 13.59 0.20 -7.23
C LEU A 22 13.05 1.46 -7.92
N GLU A 23 13.25 1.59 -9.23
CA GLU A 23 12.86 2.78 -9.99
C GLU A 23 11.36 3.04 -9.92
N ASP A 24 11.00 4.31 -9.98
CA ASP A 24 9.63 4.73 -10.14
C ASP A 24 9.23 4.67 -11.62
N VAL A 25 8.52 3.61 -11.98
CA VAL A 25 8.05 3.38 -13.37
C VAL A 25 6.77 4.14 -13.71
N TYR A 26 6.17 4.82 -12.73
CA TYR A 26 4.88 5.51 -12.87
C TYR A 26 5.01 7.02 -13.03
N SER A 27 6.17 7.57 -12.77
CA SER A 27 6.45 8.99 -12.92
C SER A 27 7.65 9.23 -13.81
N SER A 28 7.43 9.97 -14.89
CA SER A 28 8.49 10.40 -15.83
C SER A 28 9.09 11.76 -15.47
N ASN A 29 8.46 12.50 -14.57
CA ASN A 29 8.85 13.87 -14.24
C ASN A 29 9.81 13.88 -13.05
N GLN A 30 11.07 14.15 -13.31
CA GLN A 30 12.02 14.49 -12.25
C GLN A 30 11.78 15.93 -11.82
N ILE A 31 11.46 16.15 -10.56
CA ILE A 31 11.35 17.49 -9.99
C ILE A 31 12.77 18.02 -9.79
N LEU A 32 13.15 19.00 -10.59
CA LEU A 32 14.44 19.72 -10.44
C LEU A 32 14.21 20.89 -9.46
N ARG A 33 14.83 20.84 -8.31
CA ARG A 33 14.88 21.92 -7.33
C ARG A 33 16.24 21.99 -6.66
N ASN A 34 16.58 23.14 -6.10
CA ASN A 34 17.75 23.28 -5.27
C ASN A 34 17.59 22.53 -3.95
N PRO A 35 18.68 22.04 -3.34
CA PRO A 35 18.66 21.48 -1.99
C PRO A 35 18.07 22.44 -0.96
N LEU A 36 17.28 21.90 -0.03
CA LEU A 36 16.63 22.65 1.04
C LEU A 36 17.44 22.50 2.33
N THR A 37 17.68 23.63 3.02
CA THR A 37 18.38 23.69 4.31
C THR A 37 17.58 24.41 5.39
N ASP A 38 16.32 24.69 5.11
CA ASP A 38 15.42 25.42 5.97
C ASP A 38 14.92 24.58 7.16
N THR A 39 14.08 25.19 7.98
CA THR A 39 13.54 24.58 9.22
C THR A 39 12.02 24.50 9.12
N CYS A 40 11.45 23.42 9.63
CA CYS A 40 10.02 23.29 9.85
C CYS A 40 9.75 22.75 11.27
N GLU A 41 8.50 22.87 11.73
CA GLU A 41 8.11 22.34 13.03
C GLU A 41 8.00 20.81 12.98
N ILE A 42 7.32 20.27 11.95
CA ILE A 42 7.08 18.83 11.79
C ILE A 42 7.49 18.40 10.38
N LEU A 43 8.36 17.40 10.29
CA LEU A 43 8.68 16.71 9.04
C LEU A 43 8.13 15.28 9.09
N VAL A 44 7.41 14.89 8.05
CA VAL A 44 6.77 13.58 7.93
C VAL A 44 7.33 12.83 6.73
N VAL A 45 7.71 11.58 6.94
CA VAL A 45 8.23 10.70 5.89
C VAL A 45 7.13 9.78 5.38
N GLY A 46 6.67 10.02 4.16
CA GLY A 46 5.65 9.23 3.47
C GLY A 46 4.32 9.95 3.26
N ALA A 47 3.77 9.82 2.06
CA ALA A 47 2.51 10.40 1.59
C ALA A 47 1.43 9.34 1.27
N GLY A 48 1.47 8.19 1.94
CA GLY A 48 0.38 7.22 1.94
C GLY A 48 -0.77 7.63 2.86
N PHE A 49 -1.72 6.72 3.13
CA PHE A 49 -2.85 7.01 4.02
C PHE A 49 -2.43 7.58 5.38
N ALA A 50 -1.33 7.08 5.96
CA ALA A 50 -0.86 7.59 7.25
C ALA A 50 -0.44 9.06 7.17
N GLY A 51 0.29 9.46 6.13
CA GLY A 51 0.68 10.84 5.89
C GLY A 51 -0.52 11.75 5.64
N LEU A 52 -1.43 11.35 4.76
CA LEU A 52 -2.66 12.10 4.44
C LEU A 52 -3.55 12.30 5.67
N LEU A 53 -3.75 11.24 6.47
CA LEU A 53 -4.50 11.30 7.72
C LEU A 53 -3.84 12.21 8.75
N LEU A 54 -2.52 12.11 8.87
CA LEU A 54 -1.77 12.95 9.81
C LEU A 54 -1.91 14.42 9.43
N TRP A 55 -1.76 14.76 8.15
CA TRP A 55 -1.98 16.13 7.69
C TRP A 55 -3.39 16.64 8.02
N TYR A 56 -4.42 15.85 7.69
CA TYR A 56 -5.79 16.23 8.03
C TYR A 56 -5.96 16.52 9.52
N LYS A 57 -5.38 15.70 10.41
CA LYS A 57 -5.46 15.89 11.86
C LYS A 57 -4.65 17.08 12.34
N LEU A 58 -3.43 17.26 11.85
CA LEU A 58 -2.56 18.37 12.22
C LEU A 58 -3.16 19.71 11.77
N SER A 59 -3.66 19.80 10.55
CA SER A 59 -4.29 21.01 10.03
C SER A 59 -5.53 21.41 10.85
N LYS A 60 -6.35 20.42 11.24
CA LYS A 60 -7.52 20.66 12.12
C LYS A 60 -7.11 21.09 13.56
N ALA A 61 -5.93 20.69 14.01
CA ALA A 61 -5.37 21.11 15.28
C ALA A 61 -4.60 22.45 15.23
N GLY A 62 -4.55 23.10 14.05
CA GLY A 62 -3.93 24.40 13.85
C GLY A 62 -2.43 24.36 13.52
N PHE A 63 -1.84 23.17 13.31
CA PHE A 63 -0.46 23.07 12.85
C PHE A 63 -0.38 23.34 11.35
N THR A 64 0.41 24.33 10.95
CA THR A 64 0.57 24.74 9.54
C THR A 64 1.99 24.57 9.03
N ASP A 65 2.99 24.57 9.92
CA ASP A 65 4.40 24.38 9.58
C ASP A 65 4.75 22.88 9.57
N VAL A 66 4.23 22.19 8.53
CA VAL A 66 4.40 20.75 8.33
C VAL A 66 4.89 20.50 6.93
N ARG A 67 5.92 19.67 6.80
CA ARG A 67 6.48 19.25 5.51
C ARG A 67 6.46 17.73 5.39
N PHE A 68 6.19 17.26 4.19
CA PHE A 68 6.23 15.84 3.86
C PHE A 68 7.34 15.55 2.84
N CYS A 69 7.99 14.39 2.99
CA CYS A 69 8.90 13.84 1.97
C CYS A 69 8.33 12.51 1.49
N GLU A 70 8.15 12.37 0.19
CA GLU A 70 7.67 11.15 -0.46
C GLU A 70 8.65 10.74 -1.57
N LYS A 71 9.08 9.47 -1.56
CA LYS A 71 9.99 8.94 -2.58
C LYS A 71 9.33 8.74 -3.93
N GLY A 72 8.02 8.52 -3.96
CA GLY A 72 7.22 8.39 -5.18
C GLY A 72 6.90 9.73 -5.82
N GLY A 73 6.43 9.68 -7.06
CA GLY A 73 6.01 10.87 -7.80
C GLY A 73 4.65 11.42 -7.40
N ASP A 74 3.91 10.72 -6.52
CA ASP A 74 2.58 11.14 -6.08
C ASP A 74 2.23 10.51 -4.72
N VAL A 75 1.09 10.94 -4.17
CA VAL A 75 0.48 10.38 -2.95
C VAL A 75 -0.01 8.95 -3.17
N GLY A 76 -0.42 8.29 -2.09
CA GLY A 76 -1.08 6.98 -2.15
C GLY A 76 -0.27 5.83 -1.56
N GLY A 77 1.06 5.98 -1.42
CA GLY A 77 1.92 4.99 -0.78
C GLY A 77 1.76 3.59 -1.40
N THR A 78 1.19 2.64 -0.65
CA THR A 78 0.92 1.27 -1.15
C THR A 78 0.16 1.27 -2.48
N TRP A 79 -0.81 2.14 -2.65
CA TRP A 79 -1.68 2.21 -3.84
C TRP A 79 -1.03 2.97 -5.01
N TYR A 80 -0.07 3.81 -4.74
CA TYR A 80 0.82 4.37 -5.75
C TYR A 80 1.78 3.33 -6.31
N TRP A 81 2.42 2.55 -5.43
CA TRP A 81 3.48 1.63 -5.81
C TRP A 81 2.97 0.30 -6.36
N ASN A 82 1.82 -0.18 -5.91
CA ASN A 82 1.27 -1.47 -6.33
C ASN A 82 0.10 -1.24 -7.29
N ARG A 83 0.36 -1.43 -8.58
CA ARG A 83 -0.62 -1.19 -9.65
C ARG A 83 -0.81 -2.43 -10.55
N TYR A 84 -0.48 -3.62 -10.09
CA TYR A 84 -0.65 -4.84 -10.85
C TYR A 84 -2.13 -5.11 -11.17
N PRO A 85 -2.44 -5.81 -12.30
CA PRO A 85 -3.81 -6.14 -12.67
C PRO A 85 -4.53 -6.92 -11.58
N GLY A 86 -5.79 -6.57 -11.32
CA GLY A 86 -6.61 -7.21 -10.31
C GLY A 86 -6.37 -6.74 -8.87
N ILE A 87 -5.45 -5.79 -8.66
CA ILE A 87 -5.20 -5.24 -7.33
C ILE A 87 -6.46 -4.64 -6.73
N ALA A 88 -6.76 -5.04 -5.49
CA ALA A 88 -7.86 -4.50 -4.72
C ALA A 88 -7.61 -4.67 -3.22
N CYS A 89 -8.37 -3.98 -2.40
CA CYS A 89 -8.33 -4.16 -0.95
C CYS A 89 -8.88 -5.53 -0.54
N ASP A 90 -8.28 -6.18 0.44
CA ASP A 90 -8.74 -7.45 1.03
C ASP A 90 -9.57 -7.23 2.31
N VAL A 91 -9.67 -6.00 2.77
CA VAL A 91 -10.61 -5.54 3.80
C VAL A 91 -11.70 -4.73 3.11
N GLU A 92 -12.94 -4.78 3.61
CA GLU A 92 -14.00 -3.98 3.02
C GLU A 92 -13.63 -2.49 2.97
N SER A 93 -13.89 -1.86 1.84
CA SER A 93 -13.51 -0.47 1.56
C SER A 93 -14.11 0.51 2.55
N TYR A 94 -15.32 0.24 2.99
CA TYR A 94 -16.09 1.07 3.92
C TYR A 94 -15.45 1.22 5.31
N SER A 95 -14.60 0.26 5.68
CA SER A 95 -13.81 0.29 6.92
C SER A 95 -12.35 0.62 6.68
N TYR A 96 -11.82 0.27 5.51
CA TYR A 96 -10.42 0.45 5.16
C TYR A 96 -10.08 1.87 4.76
N MET A 97 -10.89 2.47 3.87
CA MET A 97 -10.63 3.83 3.35
C MET A 97 -10.94 4.85 4.44
N PRO A 98 -10.00 5.77 4.75
CA PRO A 98 -10.18 6.74 5.80
C PRO A 98 -10.99 7.97 5.35
N LEU A 99 -11.59 8.69 6.28
CA LEU A 99 -12.24 9.99 6.06
C LEU A 99 -13.37 9.97 5.02
N LEU A 100 -14.10 8.84 4.89
CA LEU A 100 -15.17 8.70 3.90
C LEU A 100 -16.26 9.76 4.04
N GLU A 101 -16.64 10.07 5.28
CA GLU A 101 -17.66 11.10 5.56
C GLU A 101 -17.14 12.52 5.31
N GLU A 102 -15.88 12.78 5.70
CA GLU A 102 -15.24 14.07 5.46
C GLU A 102 -14.98 14.33 3.97
N MET A 103 -14.83 13.26 3.19
CA MET A 103 -14.70 13.34 1.74
C MET A 103 -16.04 13.34 1.00
N ASP A 104 -17.15 13.07 1.70
CA ASP A 104 -18.46 12.84 1.10
C ASP A 104 -18.39 11.73 0.03
N TYR A 105 -17.75 10.63 0.38
CA TYR A 105 -17.44 9.55 -0.54
C TYR A 105 -17.92 8.20 -0.02
N ILE A 106 -18.56 7.43 -0.88
CA ILE A 106 -18.93 6.05 -0.64
C ILE A 106 -18.23 5.19 -1.70
N PRO A 107 -17.38 4.23 -1.31
CA PRO A 107 -16.70 3.35 -2.26
C PRO A 107 -17.66 2.60 -3.16
N THR A 108 -17.29 2.43 -4.43
CA THR A 108 -18.15 1.81 -5.44
C THR A 108 -18.35 0.32 -5.24
N MET A 109 -17.38 -0.33 -4.59
CA MET A 109 -17.32 -1.78 -4.39
C MET A 109 -17.04 -2.11 -2.93
N LYS A 110 -17.52 -3.29 -2.48
CA LYS A 110 -17.18 -3.81 -1.14
C LYS A 110 -15.66 -3.89 -0.93
N PHE A 111 -14.93 -4.34 -1.94
CA PHE A 111 -13.47 -4.36 -1.97
C PHE A 111 -13.01 -3.49 -3.14
N ALA A 112 -12.77 -2.23 -2.89
CA ALA A 112 -12.38 -1.26 -3.90
C ALA A 112 -11.10 -1.66 -4.63
N SER A 113 -11.04 -1.37 -5.91
CA SER A 113 -9.85 -1.59 -6.71
C SER A 113 -8.70 -0.69 -6.24
N GLY A 114 -7.47 -1.10 -6.50
CA GLY A 114 -6.31 -0.27 -6.19
C GLY A 114 -6.34 1.08 -6.90
N PHE A 115 -6.91 1.14 -8.10
CA PHE A 115 -7.06 2.38 -8.85
C PHE A 115 -8.07 3.33 -8.19
N GLU A 116 -9.23 2.82 -7.75
CA GLU A 116 -10.21 3.62 -7.00
C GLU A 116 -9.61 4.17 -5.70
N ILE A 117 -8.83 3.36 -4.97
CA ILE A 117 -8.19 3.81 -3.73
C ILE A 117 -7.08 4.82 -4.01
N TYR A 118 -6.33 4.66 -5.10
CA TYR A 118 -5.31 5.62 -5.49
C TYR A 118 -5.92 6.98 -5.87
N GLU A 119 -6.94 6.98 -6.72
CA GLU A 119 -7.70 8.19 -7.08
C GLU A 119 -8.29 8.86 -5.83
N TYR A 120 -8.81 8.08 -4.90
CA TYR A 120 -9.28 8.59 -3.62
C TYR A 120 -8.17 9.27 -2.80
N CYS A 121 -6.94 8.74 -2.80
CA CYS A 121 -5.80 9.40 -2.17
C CYS A 121 -5.49 10.76 -2.81
N GLN A 122 -5.53 10.84 -4.14
CA GLN A 122 -5.33 12.08 -4.88
C GLN A 122 -6.41 13.11 -4.53
N ASN A 123 -7.68 12.71 -4.55
CA ASN A 123 -8.79 13.55 -4.17
C ASN A 123 -8.69 14.07 -2.71
N MET A 124 -8.19 13.23 -1.79
CA MET A 124 -7.89 13.67 -0.42
C MET A 124 -6.78 14.71 -0.38
N ALA A 125 -5.71 14.48 -1.15
CA ALA A 125 -4.57 15.38 -1.19
C ALA A 125 -4.95 16.76 -1.74
N GLU A 126 -5.76 16.79 -2.80
CA GLU A 126 -6.31 18.03 -3.37
C GLU A 126 -7.24 18.73 -2.38
N ARG A 127 -8.24 18.02 -1.88
CA ARG A 127 -9.26 18.60 -0.98
C ARG A 127 -8.68 19.22 0.27
N PHE A 128 -7.61 18.65 0.82
CA PHE A 128 -7.00 19.11 2.05
C PHE A 128 -5.72 19.94 1.84
N GLY A 129 -5.35 20.30 0.60
CA GLY A 129 -4.16 21.10 0.30
C GLY A 129 -2.84 20.39 0.71
N PHE A 130 -2.76 19.09 0.50
CA PHE A 130 -1.59 18.30 0.85
C PHE A 130 -0.42 18.52 -0.10
N TYR A 131 -0.69 18.67 -1.41
CA TYR A 131 0.34 18.76 -2.45
C TYR A 131 1.35 19.87 -2.20
N GLU A 132 0.89 21.03 -1.70
CA GLU A 132 1.74 22.16 -1.38
C GLU A 132 2.70 21.92 -0.20
N ARG A 133 2.50 20.83 0.54
CA ARG A 133 3.27 20.45 1.73
C ARG A 133 4.23 19.32 1.48
N CYS A 134 4.18 18.68 0.31
CA CYS A 134 4.90 17.46 0.01
C CYS A 134 6.02 17.67 -1.01
N LEU A 135 7.19 17.20 -0.66
CA LEU A 135 8.33 17.07 -1.54
C LEU A 135 8.30 15.66 -2.14
N PHE A 136 7.80 15.55 -3.36
CA PHE A 136 7.79 14.30 -4.11
C PHE A 136 9.18 13.96 -4.68
N HIS A 137 9.38 12.72 -5.13
CA HIS A 137 10.67 12.22 -5.60
C HIS A 137 11.82 12.53 -4.63
N THR A 138 11.54 12.49 -3.33
CA THR A 138 12.46 12.88 -2.29
C THR A 138 12.56 11.76 -1.25
N THR A 139 13.65 11.01 -1.30
CA THR A 139 13.91 9.91 -0.35
C THR A 139 14.67 10.43 0.86
N VAL A 140 14.12 10.25 2.05
CA VAL A 140 14.85 10.51 3.29
C VAL A 140 15.87 9.39 3.50
N GLU A 141 17.15 9.75 3.60
CA GLU A 141 18.26 8.83 3.79
C GLU A 141 18.67 8.71 5.26
N THR A 142 18.82 9.86 5.94
CA THR A 142 19.19 9.88 7.36
C THR A 142 18.38 10.88 8.17
N THR A 143 18.19 10.55 9.45
CA THR A 143 17.65 11.45 10.45
C THR A 143 18.53 11.42 11.67
N GLU A 144 19.13 12.56 12.04
CA GLU A 144 20.09 12.68 13.12
C GLU A 144 19.57 13.71 14.15
N TRP A 145 19.53 13.34 15.42
CA TRP A 145 19.15 14.24 16.49
C TRP A 145 20.35 15.09 16.93
N ASP A 146 20.15 16.40 17.03
CA ASP A 146 21.12 17.35 17.57
C ASP A 146 20.67 17.79 18.97
N GLU A 147 21.35 17.31 19.99
CA GLU A 147 21.05 17.60 21.38
C GLU A 147 21.22 19.10 21.74
N VAL A 148 22.15 19.77 21.10
CA VAL A 148 22.43 21.20 21.38
C VAL A 148 21.36 22.07 20.74
N ALA A 149 21.00 21.77 19.48
CA ALA A 149 19.96 22.51 18.77
C ALA A 149 18.54 22.10 19.15
N GLY A 150 18.36 20.95 19.82
CA GLY A 150 17.05 20.38 20.14
C GLY A 150 16.20 20.10 18.89
N ARG A 151 16.85 19.64 17.81
CA ARG A 151 16.22 19.42 16.50
C ARG A 151 16.78 18.24 15.77
N TRP A 152 15.97 17.66 14.91
CA TRP A 152 16.39 16.67 13.92
C TRP A 152 17.01 17.35 12.71
N THR A 153 18.10 16.78 12.18
CA THR A 153 18.61 17.05 10.82
C THR A 153 18.19 15.90 9.95
N VAL A 154 17.47 16.20 8.86
CA VAL A 154 16.92 15.24 7.91
C VAL A 154 17.63 15.44 6.58
N LYS A 155 18.36 14.42 6.12
CA LYS A 155 19.05 14.43 4.82
C LYS A 155 18.31 13.56 3.81
N THR A 156 18.34 13.99 2.55
CA THR A 156 17.64 13.31 1.46
C THR A 156 18.56 13.06 0.27
N ASP A 157 18.14 12.18 -0.63
CA ASP A 157 18.78 11.89 -1.93
C ASP A 157 18.85 13.10 -2.88
N ARG A 158 18.22 14.23 -2.50
CA ARG A 158 18.25 15.52 -3.23
C ARG A 158 19.29 16.49 -2.68
N GLY A 159 20.12 16.06 -1.74
CA GLY A 159 21.11 16.88 -1.07
C GLY A 159 20.53 17.83 -0.01
N ASP A 160 19.27 17.64 0.38
CA ASP A 160 18.66 18.42 1.45
C ASP A 160 19.32 18.12 2.79
N ALA A 161 19.35 19.13 3.67
CA ALA A 161 19.69 19.03 5.08
C ALA A 161 18.71 19.89 5.89
N MET A 162 17.44 19.49 5.91
CA MET A 162 16.37 20.20 6.57
C MET A 162 16.40 19.97 8.07
N ARG A 163 15.93 20.93 8.84
CA ARG A 163 15.81 20.82 10.30
C ARG A 163 14.34 20.73 10.70
N ALA A 164 14.03 19.84 11.65
CA ALA A 164 12.67 19.71 12.18
C ALA A 164 12.70 19.52 13.69
N ARG A 165 11.68 20.06 14.39
CA ARG A 165 11.49 19.79 15.82
C ARG A 165 10.98 18.37 16.04
N HIS A 166 10.08 17.92 15.17
CA HIS A 166 9.52 16.58 15.21
C HIS A 166 9.69 15.88 13.86
N VAL A 167 10.08 14.62 13.89
CA VAL A 167 10.10 13.74 12.72
C VAL A 167 9.10 12.61 12.92
N VAL A 168 8.20 12.40 11.97
CA VAL A 168 7.21 11.34 12.00
C VAL A 168 7.44 10.38 10.85
N LEU A 169 7.60 9.10 11.15
CA LEU A 169 7.77 8.04 10.15
C LEU A 169 6.40 7.48 9.77
N ALA A 170 5.94 7.78 8.55
CA ALA A 170 4.71 7.30 7.94
C ALA A 170 4.98 6.49 6.66
N ASN A 171 6.17 5.90 6.53
CA ASN A 171 6.74 5.31 5.33
C ASN A 171 6.14 3.94 4.93
N GLY A 172 5.24 3.36 5.73
CA GLY A 172 4.61 2.08 5.44
C GLY A 172 5.60 0.91 5.34
N ILE A 173 5.12 -0.27 4.89
CA ILE A 173 5.93 -1.50 4.79
C ILE A 173 5.82 -2.21 3.43
N LEU A 174 4.91 -1.78 2.54
CA LEU A 174 4.60 -2.46 1.27
C LEU A 174 5.01 -1.65 0.04
N THR A 175 6.06 -0.85 0.14
CA THR A 175 6.49 0.07 -0.93
C THR A 175 7.84 -0.28 -1.55
N THR A 176 8.62 -1.14 -0.91
CA THR A 176 9.94 -1.55 -1.41
C THR A 176 9.90 -3.00 -1.84
N PRO A 177 10.19 -3.31 -3.09
CA PRO A 177 10.24 -4.69 -3.58
C PRO A 177 11.37 -5.48 -2.91
N ARG A 178 11.21 -6.80 -2.88
CA ARG A 178 12.26 -7.74 -2.50
C ARG A 178 12.31 -8.85 -3.53
N LEU A 179 13.43 -9.02 -4.17
CA LEU A 179 13.64 -10.09 -5.14
C LEU A 179 14.14 -11.35 -4.44
N ALA A 180 13.47 -12.47 -4.70
CA ALA A 180 14.00 -13.78 -4.29
C ALA A 180 15.32 -14.04 -5.02
N ARG A 181 16.27 -14.65 -4.33
CA ARG A 181 17.50 -15.14 -4.96
C ARG A 181 17.16 -16.37 -5.80
N ILE A 182 17.30 -16.24 -7.11
CA ILE A 182 17.04 -17.28 -8.09
C ILE A 182 18.26 -17.36 -9.00
N ASP A 183 18.92 -18.50 -9.04
CA ASP A 183 20.09 -18.69 -9.88
C ASP A 183 19.74 -18.49 -11.35
N GLY A 184 20.56 -17.73 -12.05
CA GLY A 184 20.38 -17.43 -13.46
C GLY A 184 19.41 -16.27 -13.76
N MET A 185 18.91 -15.57 -12.74
CA MET A 185 18.01 -14.43 -12.91
C MET A 185 18.65 -13.32 -13.77
N GLU A 186 19.95 -13.12 -13.64
CA GLU A 186 20.76 -12.16 -14.40
C GLU A 186 20.92 -12.57 -15.88
N THR A 187 20.73 -13.83 -16.21
CA THR A 187 20.85 -14.35 -17.60
C THR A 187 19.54 -14.39 -18.34
N PHE A 188 18.41 -14.14 -17.68
CA PHE A 188 17.09 -14.15 -18.29
C PHE A 188 16.99 -13.05 -19.36
N LYS A 189 16.61 -13.42 -20.59
CA LYS A 189 16.55 -12.50 -21.74
C LYS A 189 15.18 -11.90 -22.00
N GLY A 190 14.15 -12.36 -21.29
CA GLY A 190 12.81 -11.80 -21.38
C GLY A 190 12.63 -10.56 -20.50
N GLU A 191 11.51 -9.89 -20.68
CA GLU A 191 11.12 -8.79 -19.79
C GLU A 191 10.85 -9.31 -18.39
N SER A 192 11.36 -8.59 -17.39
CA SER A 192 11.16 -8.94 -15.99
C SER A 192 11.01 -7.73 -15.11
N PHE A 193 9.98 -7.71 -14.28
CA PHE A 193 9.71 -6.65 -13.32
C PHE A 193 9.04 -7.20 -12.05
N HIS A 194 9.14 -6.46 -10.98
CA HIS A 194 8.45 -6.81 -9.73
C HIS A 194 6.99 -6.33 -9.77
N THR A 195 6.07 -7.07 -9.19
CA THR A 195 4.64 -6.71 -9.19
C THR A 195 4.35 -5.34 -8.57
N SER A 196 5.16 -4.88 -7.59
CA SER A 196 5.07 -3.53 -7.06
C SER A 196 5.75 -2.45 -7.93
N ARG A 197 6.21 -2.82 -9.10
CA ARG A 197 6.73 -1.95 -10.18
C ARG A 197 6.17 -2.45 -11.50
N TRP A 198 4.84 -2.63 -11.54
CA TRP A 198 4.16 -3.16 -12.71
C TRP A 198 4.37 -2.23 -13.90
N ASP A 199 5.04 -2.74 -14.92
CA ASP A 199 5.36 -1.97 -16.11
C ASP A 199 4.30 -2.17 -17.20
N TYR A 200 3.38 -1.22 -17.30
CA TYR A 200 2.33 -1.23 -18.33
C TYR A 200 2.81 -0.98 -19.75
N ARG A 201 4.10 -0.64 -19.94
CA ARG A 201 4.71 -0.53 -21.27
C ARG A 201 4.97 -1.90 -21.89
N VAL A 202 5.04 -2.94 -21.06
CA VAL A 202 5.21 -4.32 -21.48
C VAL A 202 3.85 -4.93 -21.81
N ASP A 203 3.61 -5.21 -23.11
CA ASP A 203 2.41 -5.91 -23.54
C ASP A 203 2.56 -7.42 -23.28
N LEU A 204 1.70 -7.97 -22.43
CA LEU A 204 1.67 -9.40 -22.07
C LEU A 204 0.70 -10.22 -22.92
N LYS A 205 -0.06 -9.59 -23.83
CA LYS A 205 -1.04 -10.27 -24.67
C LYS A 205 -0.34 -11.25 -25.62
N GLY A 206 -0.77 -12.50 -25.59
CA GLY A 206 -0.23 -13.56 -26.43
C GLY A 206 1.23 -13.92 -26.10
N LYS A 207 1.70 -13.60 -24.89
CA LYS A 207 3.04 -13.97 -24.42
C LYS A 207 3.00 -15.16 -23.48
N ARG A 208 4.11 -15.88 -23.37
CA ARG A 208 4.36 -16.83 -22.29
C ARG A 208 4.79 -16.05 -21.06
N VAL A 209 4.01 -16.11 -19.99
CA VAL A 209 4.20 -15.32 -18.77
C VAL A 209 4.50 -16.24 -17.60
N GLY A 210 5.57 -15.95 -16.86
CA GLY A 210 5.90 -16.60 -15.61
C GLY A 210 5.62 -15.65 -14.42
N ILE A 211 4.89 -16.10 -13.40
CA ILE A 211 4.75 -15.40 -12.13
C ILE A 211 5.34 -16.22 -10.99
N ILE A 212 6.20 -15.60 -10.20
CA ILE A 212 6.90 -16.26 -9.10
C ILE A 212 6.26 -15.86 -7.77
N GLY A 213 5.75 -16.86 -7.06
CA GLY A 213 5.03 -16.70 -5.79
C GLY A 213 3.51 -16.83 -5.94
N THR A 214 2.87 -17.20 -4.82
CA THR A 214 1.41 -17.44 -4.72
C THR A 214 0.82 -16.74 -3.49
N GLY A 215 1.41 -15.61 -3.08
CA GLY A 215 0.88 -14.76 -2.02
C GLY A 215 -0.32 -13.91 -2.47
N ALA A 216 -0.77 -12.99 -1.62
CA ALA A 216 -1.95 -12.14 -1.87
C ALA A 216 -1.91 -11.43 -3.24
N THR A 217 -0.76 -10.92 -3.65
CA THR A 217 -0.56 -10.31 -4.98
C THR A 217 -0.86 -11.28 -6.12
N ALA A 218 -0.31 -12.49 -6.06
CA ALA A 218 -0.51 -13.47 -7.12
C ALA A 218 -1.96 -13.98 -7.18
N ILE A 219 -2.62 -14.14 -6.03
CA ILE A 219 -4.04 -14.51 -5.98
C ILE A 219 -4.91 -13.52 -6.77
N GLN A 220 -4.55 -12.24 -6.75
CA GLN A 220 -5.24 -11.18 -7.49
C GLN A 220 -4.78 -11.07 -8.95
N ALA A 221 -3.46 -11.18 -9.20
CA ALA A 221 -2.89 -10.96 -10.53
C ALA A 221 -3.08 -12.15 -11.48
N VAL A 222 -2.97 -13.39 -10.99
CA VAL A 222 -3.04 -14.61 -11.82
C VAL A 222 -4.33 -14.70 -12.63
N PRO A 223 -5.53 -14.47 -12.09
CA PRO A 223 -6.76 -14.49 -12.88
C PRO A 223 -6.79 -13.46 -14.01
N GLU A 224 -6.17 -12.29 -13.81
CA GLU A 224 -6.11 -11.26 -14.84
C GLU A 224 -5.07 -11.59 -15.91
N LEU A 225 -3.92 -12.13 -15.53
CA LEU A 225 -2.90 -12.58 -16.45
C LEU A 225 -3.39 -13.74 -17.33
N ALA A 226 -4.16 -14.66 -16.77
CA ALA A 226 -4.73 -15.78 -17.49
C ALA A 226 -5.69 -15.38 -18.63
N LYS A 227 -6.25 -14.17 -18.59
CA LYS A 227 -7.14 -13.64 -19.64
C LYS A 227 -6.37 -13.18 -20.89
N VAL A 228 -5.08 -12.86 -20.75
CA VAL A 228 -4.30 -12.18 -21.80
C VAL A 228 -3.08 -12.97 -22.26
N ALA A 229 -2.46 -13.76 -21.36
CA ALA A 229 -1.30 -14.57 -21.70
C ALA A 229 -1.67 -15.74 -22.64
N GLU A 230 -0.77 -16.09 -23.54
CA GLU A 230 -0.89 -17.35 -24.33
C GLU A 230 -0.69 -18.56 -23.42
N GLU A 231 0.33 -18.50 -22.57
CA GLU A 231 0.62 -19.51 -21.55
C GLU A 231 1.00 -18.81 -20.25
N LEU A 232 0.47 -19.27 -19.11
CA LEU A 232 0.76 -18.73 -17.80
C LEU A 232 1.37 -19.80 -16.91
N TYR A 233 2.59 -19.56 -16.44
CA TYR A 233 3.32 -20.40 -15.50
C TYR A 233 3.33 -19.77 -14.11
N VAL A 234 2.79 -20.47 -13.11
CA VAL A 234 2.73 -20.01 -11.72
C VAL A 234 3.70 -20.84 -10.89
N PHE A 235 4.77 -20.22 -10.42
CA PHE A 235 5.80 -20.89 -9.62
C PHE A 235 5.48 -20.76 -8.13
N GLN A 236 5.25 -21.89 -7.47
CA GLN A 236 4.85 -21.96 -6.07
C GLN A 236 5.86 -22.75 -5.24
N ARG A 237 6.37 -22.14 -4.19
CA ARG A 237 7.17 -22.85 -3.18
C ARG A 237 6.28 -23.35 -2.04
N THR A 238 5.44 -22.50 -1.50
CA THR A 238 4.54 -22.81 -0.38
C THR A 238 3.13 -22.36 -0.75
N PRO A 239 2.12 -23.23 -0.70
CA PRO A 239 0.75 -22.87 -1.01
C PRO A 239 0.21 -21.82 -0.04
N SER A 240 -0.53 -20.86 -0.58
CA SER A 240 -1.28 -19.88 0.19
C SER A 240 -2.71 -20.37 0.39
N SER A 241 -3.32 -20.03 1.52
CA SER A 241 -4.75 -20.21 1.69
C SER A 241 -5.49 -19.21 0.80
N VAL A 242 -6.44 -19.71 0.03
CA VAL A 242 -7.28 -18.89 -0.85
C VAL A 242 -8.73 -19.08 -0.43
N ASP A 243 -9.48 -17.99 -0.43
CA ASP A 243 -10.89 -17.99 -0.07
C ASP A 243 -11.74 -17.22 -1.05
N VAL A 244 -13.05 -17.44 -1.01
CA VAL A 244 -14.01 -16.71 -1.84
C VAL A 244 -14.16 -15.30 -1.31
N ARG A 245 -13.95 -14.31 -2.19
CA ARG A 245 -13.95 -12.90 -1.80
C ARG A 245 -15.33 -12.31 -1.56
N TYR A 246 -16.39 -12.85 -2.18
CA TYR A 246 -17.73 -12.29 -2.17
C TYR A 246 -17.77 -10.81 -2.59
N GLN A 247 -17.04 -10.50 -3.66
CA GLN A 247 -17.00 -9.15 -4.23
C GLN A 247 -18.38 -8.75 -4.75
N ARG A 248 -18.78 -7.51 -4.48
CA ARG A 248 -20.02 -6.93 -4.98
C ARG A 248 -19.94 -5.41 -5.07
N ALA A 249 -20.79 -4.83 -5.88
CA ALA A 249 -21.00 -3.38 -5.88
C ALA A 249 -21.65 -2.92 -4.56
N THR A 250 -21.42 -1.68 -4.19
CA THR A 250 -22.18 -0.99 -3.15
C THR A 250 -23.60 -0.80 -3.66
N THR A 251 -24.58 -1.19 -2.86
CA THR A 251 -25.98 -1.14 -3.32
C THR A 251 -26.59 0.26 -3.19
N PRO A 252 -27.61 0.60 -3.98
CA PRO A 252 -28.31 1.88 -3.85
C PRO A 252 -28.89 2.10 -2.45
N GLU A 253 -29.35 1.03 -1.80
CA GLU A 253 -29.90 1.06 -0.45
C GLU A 253 -28.83 1.41 0.58
N GLU A 254 -27.63 0.81 0.48
CA GLU A 254 -26.47 1.14 1.32
C GLU A 254 -26.04 2.61 1.13
N ILE A 255 -26.00 3.08 -0.11
CA ILE A 255 -25.66 4.48 -0.41
C ILE A 255 -26.70 5.42 0.25
N GLN A 256 -27.99 5.10 0.09
CA GLN A 256 -29.05 5.92 0.67
C GLN A 256 -29.05 5.92 2.20
N GLU A 257 -28.78 4.76 2.83
CA GLU A 257 -28.71 4.63 4.28
C GLU A 257 -27.52 5.41 4.83
N TRP A 258 -26.33 5.19 4.27
CA TRP A 258 -25.11 5.80 4.80
C TRP A 258 -25.05 7.30 4.56
N SER A 259 -25.54 7.80 3.42
CA SER A 259 -25.63 9.23 3.16
C SER A 259 -26.50 10.00 4.17
N LYS A 260 -27.43 9.30 4.84
CA LYS A 260 -28.34 9.87 5.85
C LYS A 260 -27.92 9.58 7.29
N THR A 261 -26.86 8.80 7.50
CA THR A 261 -26.44 8.33 8.83
C THR A 261 -25.08 8.92 9.21
N PRO A 262 -25.02 10.08 9.88
CA PRO A 262 -23.77 10.65 10.34
C PRO A 262 -23.00 9.67 11.27
N GLY A 263 -21.70 9.54 11.07
CA GLY A 263 -20.87 8.64 11.86
C GLY A 263 -20.85 7.18 11.39
N TRP A 264 -21.48 6.85 10.28
CA TRP A 264 -21.59 5.49 9.76
C TRP A 264 -20.24 4.81 9.52
N ALA A 265 -19.31 5.49 8.85
CA ALA A 265 -18.00 4.93 8.55
C ALA A 265 -17.15 4.74 9.81
N ARG A 266 -17.24 5.68 10.76
CA ARG A 266 -16.59 5.56 12.06
C ARG A 266 -17.14 4.39 12.87
N ALA A 267 -18.47 4.22 12.90
CA ALA A 267 -19.14 3.12 13.62
C ALA A 267 -18.73 1.77 13.02
N ARG A 268 -18.71 1.66 11.69
CA ARG A 268 -18.32 0.45 10.98
C ARG A 268 -16.86 0.06 11.26
N ARG A 269 -15.95 1.01 11.20
CA ARG A 269 -14.53 0.84 11.53
C ARG A 269 -14.32 0.41 12.98
N ALA A 270 -15.04 1.02 13.91
CA ALA A 270 -15.00 0.65 15.33
C ALA A 270 -15.51 -0.78 15.56
N ARG A 271 -16.52 -1.21 14.82
CA ARG A 271 -17.01 -2.60 14.84
C ARG A 271 -15.97 -3.58 14.34
N LEU A 272 -15.35 -3.32 13.20
CA LEU A 272 -14.24 -4.13 12.66
C LEU A 272 -13.11 -4.26 13.67
N ALA A 273 -12.69 -3.15 14.30
CA ALA A 273 -11.64 -3.16 15.31
C ALA A 273 -11.98 -4.03 16.54
N LYS A 274 -13.25 -4.05 16.96
CA LYS A 274 -13.70 -4.93 18.05
C LYS A 274 -13.66 -6.41 17.65
N ILE A 275 -14.05 -6.72 16.41
CA ILE A 275 -14.02 -8.08 15.86
C ILE A 275 -12.58 -8.58 15.75
N THR A 276 -11.70 -7.82 15.13
CA THR A 276 -10.29 -8.20 14.93
C THR A 276 -9.51 -8.31 16.24
N SER A 277 -9.90 -7.56 17.28
CA SER A 277 -9.32 -7.68 18.63
C SER A 277 -9.95 -8.78 19.49
N GLY A 278 -10.91 -9.55 18.97
CA GLY A 278 -11.62 -10.61 19.70
C GLY A 278 -12.60 -10.12 20.77
N ARG A 279 -12.88 -8.79 20.82
CA ARG A 279 -13.83 -8.20 21.78
C ARG A 279 -15.29 -8.32 21.37
N LEU A 280 -15.53 -8.68 20.13
CA LEU A 280 -16.87 -8.92 19.58
C LEU A 280 -16.82 -10.19 18.75
N ALA A 281 -17.75 -11.12 18.99
CA ALA A 281 -17.93 -12.29 18.16
C ALA A 281 -18.48 -11.87 16.79
N LEU A 282 -18.00 -12.56 15.75
CA LEU A 282 -18.54 -12.39 14.40
C LEU A 282 -19.94 -12.97 14.32
N GLN A 283 -20.83 -12.21 13.71
CA GLN A 283 -22.18 -12.64 13.36
C GLN A 283 -22.26 -12.80 11.84
N GLY A 284 -23.17 -13.61 11.34
CA GLY A 284 -23.22 -14.05 9.94
C GLY A 284 -23.30 -12.96 8.85
N HIS A 285 -23.52 -11.70 9.24
CA HIS A 285 -23.51 -10.52 8.34
C HIS A 285 -22.30 -9.61 8.53
N ASP A 286 -21.35 -9.98 9.43
CA ASP A 286 -20.12 -9.21 9.68
C ASP A 286 -19.02 -9.57 8.69
N ASP A 287 -19.26 -9.34 7.46
CA ASP A 287 -18.53 -9.80 6.29
C ASP A 287 -17.47 -8.75 5.85
N PHE A 288 -16.61 -8.33 6.80
CA PHE A 288 -15.62 -7.27 6.63
C PHE A 288 -14.35 -7.68 5.87
N LEU A 289 -14.04 -8.98 5.88
CA LEU A 289 -12.85 -9.53 5.25
C LEU A 289 -13.22 -10.34 4.02
N ALA A 290 -12.27 -10.54 3.13
CA ALA A 290 -12.41 -11.52 2.07
C ALA A 290 -12.47 -12.92 2.70
N GLY A 291 -13.58 -13.61 2.49
CA GLY A 291 -13.87 -14.91 3.09
C GLY A 291 -14.88 -14.85 4.23
N ARG A 292 -15.62 -15.93 4.42
CA ARG A 292 -16.57 -16.07 5.54
C ARG A 292 -15.85 -16.56 6.78
N VAL A 293 -16.28 -16.06 7.92
CA VAL A 293 -15.68 -16.42 9.22
C VAL A 293 -15.92 -17.87 9.61
N ASP A 294 -17.03 -18.44 9.17
CA ASP A 294 -17.34 -19.85 9.42
C ASP A 294 -16.27 -20.76 8.80
N ASP A 295 -15.73 -20.39 7.64
CA ASP A 295 -14.64 -21.09 6.98
C ASP A 295 -13.32 -21.01 7.77
N PHE A 296 -13.09 -19.95 8.55
CA PHE A 296 -11.93 -19.85 9.46
C PHE A 296 -12.00 -20.83 10.63
N LYS A 297 -13.19 -21.12 11.14
CA LYS A 297 -13.36 -22.11 12.23
C LYS A 297 -13.14 -23.54 11.74
N GLU A 298 -13.66 -23.86 10.57
CA GLU A 298 -13.46 -25.17 9.95
C GLU A 298 -11.99 -25.42 9.55
N ARG A 299 -11.29 -24.40 9.08
CA ARG A 299 -9.85 -24.49 8.72
C ARG A 299 -8.94 -24.72 9.92
N LYS A 300 -9.20 -24.08 11.06
CA LYS A 300 -8.47 -24.36 12.30
C LYS A 300 -8.62 -25.82 12.72
N THR A 301 -9.75 -26.44 12.42
CA THR A 301 -10.00 -27.86 12.68
C THR A 301 -9.32 -28.77 11.66
N HIS A 302 -9.21 -28.36 10.40
CA HIS A 302 -8.56 -29.13 9.33
C HIS A 302 -7.02 -29.09 9.44
N SER A 303 -6.42 -27.93 9.73
CA SER A 303 -4.97 -27.81 9.91
C SER A 303 -4.46 -28.53 11.16
N ARG A 304 -5.32 -28.78 12.16
CA ARG A 304 -4.98 -29.61 13.32
C ARG A 304 -5.09 -31.13 13.06
N LYS A 305 -5.75 -31.54 11.99
CA LYS A 305 -5.87 -32.96 11.60
C LYS A 305 -4.78 -33.39 10.61
N LEU A 306 -3.99 -32.45 10.07
CA LEU A 306 -2.87 -32.70 9.14
C LEU A 306 -1.50 -32.46 9.79
N ALA A 307 -1.42 -32.20 11.07
CA ALA A 307 -0.23 -32.19 11.91
C ALA A 307 -0.26 -33.40 12.83
#